data_f48fb8ff54ea2f4c409d9cbf812171d1
#
_entry.id   f48fb8ff54ea2f4c409d9cbf812171d1
#
_cell.length_a   1.000
_cell.length_b   1.000
_cell.length_c   1.000
_cell.angle_alpha   90.00
_cell.angle_beta   90.00
_cell.angle_gamma   90.00
#
_symmetry.space_group_name_H-M   'P 1'
#
loop_
_entity.id
_entity.type
_entity.pdbx_description
1 polymer ?
#
loop_
_entity_poly.entity_id
_entity_poly.type
_entity_poly.pdbx_seq_one_letter_code
_entity_poly.pdbx_strand_id
1 'polypeptide(L)' 'MTRYNHAMTLAYIVISEDEEMPTLDEAWAALQERMVELENDLGEREEALLSEYPWDSYEMEDEDE' A
#
# COMPACT_ATOMS: atom_id res chain seq x y z
N MET A 1 -13.82 -23.10 -1.34
CA MET A 1 -13.36 -22.02 -2.20
C MET A 1 -11.88 -21.75 -1.97
N THR A 2 -11.12 -21.72 -3.03
CA THR A 2 -9.68 -21.50 -2.94
C THR A 2 -9.39 -20.01 -2.74
N ARG A 3 -8.48 -19.70 -1.84
CA ARG A 3 -8.09 -18.33 -1.59
C ARG A 3 -6.60 -18.14 -1.88
N TYR A 4 -6.25 -16.93 -2.23
CA TYR A 4 -4.87 -16.60 -2.58
C TYR A 4 -4.37 -15.42 -1.77
N ASN A 5 -3.10 -15.41 -1.48
CA ASN A 5 -2.42 -14.30 -0.84
C ASN A 5 -1.71 -13.48 -1.92
N HIS A 6 -1.93 -12.18 -1.91
CA HIS A 6 -1.28 -11.29 -2.86
C HIS A 6 -0.49 -10.23 -2.11
N ALA A 7 0.79 -10.14 -2.42
CA ALA A 7 1.63 -9.11 -1.83
C ALA A 7 1.59 -7.89 -2.75
N MET A 8 1.06 -6.80 -2.25
CA MET A 8 0.83 -5.59 -3.02
C MET A 8 1.77 -4.48 -2.58
N THR A 9 1.96 -3.50 -3.44
CA THR A 9 2.80 -2.36 -3.16
C THR A 9 1.98 -1.09 -3.26
N LEU A 10 2.15 -0.21 -2.28
CA LEU A 10 1.51 1.09 -2.29
C LEU A 10 2.59 2.16 -2.29
N ALA A 11 2.53 3.05 -3.28
CA ALA A 11 3.48 4.15 -3.36
C ALA A 11 2.89 5.40 -2.71
N TYR A 12 3.73 6.12 -1.99
CA TYR A 12 3.34 7.38 -1.40
C TYR A 12 4.56 8.30 -1.34
N ILE A 13 4.30 9.59 -1.23
CA ILE A 13 5.36 10.58 -1.28
C ILE A 13 5.62 11.11 0.12
N VAL A 14 6.88 11.09 0.53
CA VAL A 14 7.29 11.61 1.83
C VAL A 14 8.17 12.82 1.61
N ILE A 15 7.80 13.92 2.24
CA ILE A 15 8.59 15.14 2.17
C ILE A 15 9.47 15.19 3.40
N SER A 16 10.77 15.26 3.17
CA SER A 16 11.74 15.21 4.25
C SER A 16 12.82 16.25 4.05
N GLU A 17 13.40 16.70 5.14
CA GLU A 17 14.52 17.64 5.08
C GLU A 17 15.85 16.91 4.99
N ASP A 18 15.85 15.61 5.21
CA ASP A 18 17.04 14.79 5.12
C ASP A 18 17.22 14.29 3.70
N GLU A 19 18.41 14.44 3.15
CA GLU A 19 18.70 14.04 1.79
C GLU A 19 18.66 12.54 1.58
N GLU A 20 18.99 11.78 2.59
CA GLU A 20 19.14 10.34 2.45
C GLU A 20 17.86 9.57 2.71
N MET A 21 17.18 9.93 3.77
CA MET A 21 16.05 9.13 4.20
C MET A 21 15.12 9.91 5.10
N PRO A 22 13.81 9.76 4.95
CA PRO A 22 12.89 10.41 5.87
C PRO A 22 12.91 9.70 7.22
N THR A 23 12.47 10.40 8.24
CA THR A 23 12.34 9.77 9.56
C THR A 23 11.09 8.88 9.55
N LEU A 24 11.01 8.03 10.54
CA LEU A 24 9.86 7.16 10.68
C LEU A 24 8.57 7.96 10.85
N ASP A 25 8.64 9.02 11.65
CA ASP A 25 7.47 9.88 11.86
C ASP A 25 7.01 10.56 10.58
N GLU A 26 7.97 11.01 9.78
CA GLU A 26 7.64 11.63 8.48
C GLU A 26 6.99 10.63 7.55
N ALA A 27 7.53 9.43 7.49
CA ALA A 27 6.98 8.38 6.63
C ALA A 27 5.58 7.98 7.09
N TRP A 28 5.40 7.86 8.39
CA TRP A 28 4.11 7.48 8.94
C TRP A 28 3.03 8.54 8.67
N ALA A 29 3.40 9.81 8.86
CA ALA A 29 2.48 10.91 8.59
C ALA A 29 2.11 10.97 7.11
N ALA A 30 3.08 10.74 6.24
CA ALA A 30 2.85 10.75 4.80
C ALA A 30 1.90 9.63 4.38
N LEU A 31 2.06 8.46 4.98
CA LEU A 31 1.18 7.34 4.70
C LEU A 31 -0.26 7.63 5.14
N GLN A 32 -0.43 8.22 6.30
CA GLN A 32 -1.75 8.58 6.78
C GLN A 32 -2.42 9.59 5.86
N GLU A 33 -1.67 10.56 5.38
CA GLU A 33 -2.17 11.54 4.44
C GLU A 33 -2.60 10.88 3.13
N ARG A 34 -1.79 9.96 2.65
CA ARG A 34 -2.12 9.21 1.43
C ARG A 34 -3.41 8.44 1.60
N MET A 35 -3.62 7.86 2.77
CA MET A 35 -4.83 7.10 3.04
C MET A 35 -6.07 7.99 3.01
N VAL A 36 -5.99 9.18 3.57
CA VAL A 36 -7.10 10.12 3.55
C VAL A 36 -7.40 10.54 2.12
N GLU A 37 -6.37 10.79 1.34
CA GLU A 37 -6.49 11.14 -0.07
C GLU A 37 -7.24 10.04 -0.84
N LEU A 38 -6.84 8.80 -0.60
CA LEU A 38 -7.47 7.66 -1.27
C LEU A 38 -8.90 7.41 -0.80
N GLU A 39 -9.20 7.77 0.43
CA GLU A 39 -10.56 7.66 0.93
C GLU A 39 -11.52 8.60 0.23
N ASN A 40 -11.03 9.77 -0.13
CA ASN A 40 -11.86 10.81 -0.71
C ASN A 40 -11.91 10.80 -2.24
N ASP A 41 -11.07 10.00 -2.87
CA ASP A 41 -11.02 9.93 -4.33
C ASP A 41 -11.02 8.48 -4.78
N LEU A 42 -12.17 8.03 -5.24
CA LEU A 42 -12.32 6.64 -5.65
C LEU A 42 -11.46 6.27 -6.85
N GLY A 43 -11.35 7.17 -7.82
CA GLY A 43 -10.54 6.92 -9.00
C GLY A 43 -9.07 6.78 -8.65
N GLU A 44 -8.58 7.66 -7.80
CA GLU A 44 -7.21 7.61 -7.35
C GLU A 44 -6.95 6.36 -6.50
N ARG A 45 -7.92 5.99 -5.70
CA ARG A 45 -7.81 4.78 -4.87
C ARG A 45 -7.63 3.54 -5.74
N GLU A 46 -8.46 3.42 -6.76
CA GLU A 46 -8.37 2.27 -7.66
C GLU A 46 -7.03 2.22 -8.36
N GLU A 47 -6.58 3.35 -8.87
CA GLU A 47 -5.31 3.43 -9.55
C GLU A 47 -4.14 3.11 -8.63
N ALA A 48 -4.16 3.66 -7.42
CA ALA A 48 -3.07 3.45 -6.47
C ALA A 48 -2.98 2.00 -5.99
N LEU A 49 -4.11 1.36 -5.83
CA LEU A 49 -4.14 0.01 -5.25
C LEU A 49 -4.10 -1.11 -6.29
N LEU A 50 -4.59 -0.84 -7.49
CA LEU A 50 -4.72 -1.89 -8.50
C LEU A 50 -4.04 -1.58 -9.83
N SER A 51 -3.22 -0.55 -9.89
CA SER A 51 -2.56 -0.19 -11.15
C SER A 51 -1.44 -1.14 -11.53
N GLU A 52 -0.92 -1.87 -10.57
CA GLU A 52 0.16 -2.80 -10.81
C GLU A 52 -0.21 -4.18 -10.35
N TYR A 53 0.43 -5.16 -10.97
CA TYR A 53 0.23 -6.53 -10.53
C TYR A 53 0.88 -6.76 -9.17
N PRO A 54 0.37 -7.71 -8.39
CA PRO A 54 1.03 -8.05 -7.14
C PRO A 54 2.46 -8.50 -7.41
N TRP A 55 3.37 -8.14 -6.53
CA TRP A 55 4.75 -8.59 -6.70
C TRP A 55 4.94 -10.04 -6.26
N ASP A 56 3.99 -10.58 -5.54
CA ASP A 56 4.01 -11.99 -5.15
C ASP A 56 2.58 -12.45 -4.91
N SER A 57 2.29 -13.67 -5.37
CA SER A 57 0.97 -14.24 -5.17
C SER A 57 1.11 -15.74 -4.96
N TYR A 58 0.40 -16.26 -3.98
CA TYR A 58 0.44 -17.69 -3.73
C TYR A 58 -0.87 -18.16 -3.12
N GLU A 59 -1.16 -19.43 -3.35
CA GLU A 59 -2.38 -20.01 -2.83
C GLU A 59 -2.27 -20.19 -1.33
N MET A 60 -3.29 -19.79 -0.62
CA MET A 60 -3.33 -19.92 0.82
C MET A 60 -3.62 -21.35 1.20
N GLU A 61 -2.90 -21.84 2.19
CA GLU A 61 -3.22 -23.13 2.73
C GLU A 61 -4.50 -22.99 3.53
N ASP A 62 -5.42 -23.84 3.22
CA ASP A 62 -6.69 -23.84 3.89
C ASP A 62 -6.51 -24.47 5.23
N GLU A 63 -6.18 -23.69 6.18
CA GLU A 63 -6.06 -24.21 7.51
C GLU A 63 -7.43 -24.32 8.10
N ASP A 64 -7.80 -25.47 8.38
CA ASP A 64 -9.06 -25.70 9.01
C ASP A 64 -8.98 -25.29 10.43
N GLU A 65 -9.52 -24.15 10.71
CA GLU A 65 -9.57 -23.83 12.09
C GLU A 65 -10.80 -24.33 12.71
#